data_fca9647f5b197492e140787b0fdac794
#
_entry.id   fca9647f5b197492e140787b0fdac794
#
_cell.length_a   1.000
_cell.length_b   1.000
_cell.length_c   1.000
_cell.angle_alpha   90.00
_cell.angle_beta   90.00
_cell.angle_gamma   90.00
#
_symmetry.space_group_name_H-M   'P 1'
#
loop_
_entity.id
_entity.type
_entity.pdbx_description
1 polymer ?
#
loop_
_entity_poly.entity_id
_entity_poly.type
_entity_poly.pdbx_seq_one_letter_code
_entity_poly.pdbx_strand_id
1 'polypeptide(L)'
;MSIRLLSAAVSGAGAIACFAASITAANPEAERYWPQWRGPDGTGASRHATPPLEWSETKNVRWKKEIPGRGAGTPVIWGDRVFLLTAVPLSGAGAPAASPHKYLVMALDRRDGRVLWERVAREEAPHEGTHQEHGTWASPSAVTDGQHVIASFESRGIYAYDMDGKPVWQKDLGDKTMRNQFGEGSTPALHGNTLVVVWDHQGESFIVALDKRTGEERWRAARDEIDSWATPLVVEHGGRAQVVTSGMKQVRSYDLETGKLIWFGDGLTMNPIPSPVAAEGLVILTSGFRGNDLQAVKLAEANGNITGSPAIAWTLDRDTPYVPSPLLYDGMLYLLKSNSGIVSAFDAKTGKPHYQVQRIEAVPNVFASPAAAAGRIYIPGQEGTTVVLRHGPQFEVLATNKLDDGFNASPALVENAVYLRGHRYLYCLAE
;
A
#
# COMPACT_ATOMS: atom_id res chain seq x y z
N MET A 1 -30.93 -36.94 -67.24
CA MET A 1 -30.54 -35.56 -66.88
C MET A 1 -30.75 -35.40 -65.39
N SER A 2 -29.73 -35.72 -64.57
CA SER A 2 -29.80 -35.81 -63.09
C SER A 2 -29.01 -34.66 -62.50
N ILE A 3 -29.67 -33.78 -61.77
CA ILE A 3 -29.06 -32.68 -61.05
C ILE A 3 -28.77 -33.18 -59.63
N ARG A 4 -27.50 -33.18 -59.24
CA ARG A 4 -27.03 -33.41 -57.85
C ARG A 4 -26.97 -32.08 -57.11
N LEU A 5 -27.68 -31.97 -55.99
CA LEU A 5 -27.60 -30.93 -55.00
C LEU A 5 -26.46 -31.26 -54.04
N LEU A 6 -25.47 -30.40 -53.96
CA LEU A 6 -24.42 -30.42 -52.89
C LEU A 6 -24.92 -29.58 -51.71
N SER A 7 -25.05 -30.22 -50.56
CA SER A 7 -25.25 -29.55 -49.25
C SER A 7 -23.89 -29.21 -48.67
N ALA A 8 -23.62 -27.94 -48.49
CA ALA A 8 -22.44 -27.46 -47.72
C ALA A 8 -22.86 -27.26 -46.25
N ALA A 9 -22.27 -28.05 -45.35
CA ALA A 9 -22.38 -27.87 -43.92
C ALA A 9 -21.30 -26.85 -43.48
N VAL A 10 -21.74 -25.70 -42.97
CA VAL A 10 -20.88 -24.70 -42.33
C VAL A 10 -20.81 -25.03 -40.82
N SER A 11 -19.67 -25.60 -40.42
CA SER A 11 -19.35 -25.78 -39.00
C SER A 11 -18.77 -24.48 -38.44
N GLY A 12 -19.60 -23.73 -37.73
CA GLY A 12 -19.15 -22.57 -36.96
C GLY A 12 -18.52 -23.01 -35.64
N ALA A 13 -17.20 -23.07 -35.55
CA ALA A 13 -16.50 -23.20 -34.26
C ALA A 13 -16.41 -21.82 -33.62
N GLY A 14 -17.29 -21.55 -32.69
CA GLY A 14 -17.20 -20.35 -31.82
C GLY A 14 -16.04 -20.52 -30.85
N ALA A 15 -14.94 -19.82 -31.09
CA ALA A 15 -13.87 -19.68 -30.12
C ALA A 15 -14.34 -18.77 -28.98
N ILE A 16 -14.61 -19.35 -27.82
CA ILE A 16 -14.79 -18.59 -26.58
C ILE A 16 -13.40 -18.12 -26.16
N ALA A 17 -13.07 -16.86 -26.45
CA ALA A 17 -11.89 -16.21 -25.91
C ALA A 17 -12.15 -15.90 -24.42
N CYS A 18 -11.60 -16.73 -23.53
CA CYS A 18 -11.47 -16.38 -22.13
C CYS A 18 -10.49 -15.22 -22.02
N PHE A 19 -10.99 -13.99 -21.93
CA PHE A 19 -10.17 -12.85 -21.55
C PHE A 19 -9.85 -12.97 -20.05
N ALA A 20 -8.66 -13.47 -19.73
CA ALA A 20 -8.08 -13.29 -18.42
C ALA A 20 -7.86 -11.78 -18.22
N ALA A 21 -8.60 -11.17 -17.29
CA ALA A 21 -8.39 -9.78 -16.90
C ALA A 21 -7.01 -9.66 -16.26
N SER A 22 -6.04 -9.10 -16.98
CA SER A 22 -4.72 -8.78 -16.45
C SER A 22 -4.89 -7.60 -15.50
N ILE A 23 -4.76 -7.83 -14.20
CA ILE A 23 -4.62 -6.79 -13.19
C ILE A 23 -3.19 -6.28 -13.31
N THR A 24 -3.05 -5.01 -13.66
CA THR A 24 -1.80 -4.29 -13.93
C THR A 24 -0.93 -4.93 -15.02
N ALA A 25 -0.64 -4.19 -16.08
CA ALA A 25 0.54 -4.48 -16.91
C ALA A 25 1.77 -4.17 -16.05
N ALA A 26 2.05 -5.03 -15.08
CA ALA A 26 3.20 -4.91 -14.23
C ALA A 26 4.43 -4.96 -15.11
N ASN A 27 5.33 -3.99 -14.96
CA ASN A 27 6.68 -4.12 -15.48
C ASN A 27 7.23 -5.45 -14.91
N PRO A 28 7.57 -6.46 -15.76
CA PRO A 28 8.02 -7.77 -15.27
C PRO A 28 9.22 -7.69 -14.33
N GLU A 29 10.01 -6.63 -14.46
CA GLU A 29 11.10 -6.33 -13.53
C GLU A 29 10.58 -5.87 -12.17
N ALA A 30 9.48 -5.11 -12.11
CA ALA A 30 8.90 -4.62 -10.87
C ALA A 30 8.40 -5.76 -9.96
N GLU A 31 7.94 -6.88 -10.54
CA GLU A 31 7.47 -8.05 -9.78
C GLU A 31 8.57 -8.70 -8.93
N ARG A 32 9.85 -8.51 -9.29
CA ARG A 32 11.00 -9.04 -8.56
C ARG A 32 11.38 -8.22 -7.34
N TYR A 33 10.86 -6.99 -7.23
CA TYR A 33 11.21 -6.01 -6.21
C TYR A 33 9.99 -5.57 -5.40
N TRP A 34 10.17 -4.55 -4.57
CA TRP A 34 9.11 -3.93 -3.76
C TRP A 34 9.03 -2.43 -4.06
N PRO A 35 8.49 -2.04 -5.25
CA PRO A 35 8.66 -0.70 -5.82
C PRO A 35 7.80 0.39 -5.18
N GLN A 36 6.81 0.01 -4.36
CA GLN A 36 5.83 0.91 -3.77
C GLN A 36 5.20 0.32 -2.51
N TRP A 37 4.36 1.11 -1.85
CA TRP A 37 3.50 0.65 -0.77
C TRP A 37 2.72 -0.60 -1.17
N ARG A 38 2.78 -1.63 -0.31
CA ARG A 38 2.15 -2.94 -0.51
C ARG A 38 2.70 -3.78 -1.67
N GLY A 39 3.92 -3.46 -2.14
CA GLY A 39 4.60 -4.28 -3.15
C GLY A 39 4.15 -4.05 -4.59
N PRO A 40 4.59 -4.90 -5.54
CA PRO A 40 4.40 -4.66 -6.96
C PRO A 40 2.93 -4.57 -7.38
N ASP A 41 2.08 -5.42 -6.80
CA ASP A 41 0.65 -5.50 -7.13
C ASP A 41 -0.24 -4.73 -6.15
N GLY A 42 0.32 -4.03 -5.15
CA GLY A 42 -0.46 -3.35 -4.11
C GLY A 42 -1.21 -4.28 -3.14
N THR A 43 -0.98 -5.58 -3.19
CA THR A 43 -1.69 -6.62 -2.41
C THR A 43 -1.04 -6.95 -1.07
N GLY A 44 0.23 -6.57 -0.88
CA GLY A 44 1.07 -6.97 0.25
C GLY A 44 1.79 -8.30 0.03
N ALA A 45 1.71 -8.88 -1.18
CA ALA A 45 2.33 -10.15 -1.50
C ALA A 45 3.48 -10.02 -2.49
N SER A 46 4.47 -10.90 -2.38
CA SER A 46 5.52 -11.13 -3.39
C SER A 46 5.42 -12.56 -3.93
N ARG A 47 5.43 -12.67 -5.26
CA ARG A 47 5.39 -13.97 -5.93
C ARG A 47 6.77 -14.65 -6.00
N HIS A 48 7.83 -13.86 -5.86
CA HIS A 48 9.21 -14.32 -6.12
C HIS A 48 10.09 -14.39 -4.87
N ALA A 49 9.65 -13.80 -3.75
CA ALA A 49 10.44 -13.79 -2.54
C ALA A 49 10.33 -15.11 -1.76
N THR A 50 11.44 -15.50 -1.15
CA THR A 50 11.55 -16.67 -0.26
C THR A 50 12.23 -16.26 1.06
N PRO A 51 11.64 -15.34 1.82
CA PRO A 51 12.28 -14.76 3.01
C PRO A 51 12.41 -15.78 4.14
N PRO A 52 13.30 -15.53 5.15
CA PRO A 52 13.52 -16.46 6.24
C PRO A 52 12.26 -16.67 7.08
N LEU A 53 12.15 -17.86 7.70
CA LEU A 53 11.11 -18.16 8.67
C LEU A 53 11.45 -17.61 10.05
N GLU A 54 12.72 -17.71 10.44
CA GLU A 54 13.17 -17.39 11.78
C GLU A 54 14.31 -16.36 11.78
N TRP A 55 14.28 -15.48 12.77
CA TRP A 55 15.35 -14.53 13.08
C TRP A 55 15.34 -14.09 14.55
N SER A 56 16.44 -13.51 14.97
CA SER A 56 16.60 -12.81 16.25
C SER A 56 17.70 -11.77 16.09
N GLU A 57 18.05 -11.03 17.14
CA GLU A 57 19.20 -10.09 17.09
C GLU A 57 20.53 -10.75 16.71
N THR A 58 20.64 -12.08 16.85
CA THR A 58 21.87 -12.85 16.58
C THR A 58 21.72 -13.92 15.50
N LYS A 59 20.53 -14.05 14.89
CA LYS A 59 20.25 -15.05 13.86
C LYS A 59 19.58 -14.39 12.65
N ASN A 60 20.09 -14.66 11.46
CA ASN A 60 19.50 -14.22 10.19
C ASN A 60 19.35 -12.67 10.05
N VAL A 61 20.17 -11.88 10.75
CA VAL A 61 20.32 -10.46 10.53
C VAL A 61 21.53 -10.25 9.62
N ARG A 62 21.29 -10.07 8.32
CA ARG A 62 22.35 -9.81 7.34
C ARG A 62 23.02 -8.48 7.63
N TRP A 63 22.23 -7.45 7.91
CA TRP A 63 22.68 -6.16 8.40
C TRP A 63 21.55 -5.42 9.14
N LYS A 64 21.96 -4.50 9.99
CA LYS A 64 21.12 -3.62 10.79
C LYS A 64 21.71 -2.22 10.71
N LYS A 65 20.92 -1.26 10.25
CA LYS A 65 21.38 0.13 10.06
C LYS A 65 20.52 1.09 10.87
N GLU A 66 21.15 1.88 11.71
CA GLU A 66 20.46 2.98 12.40
C GLU A 66 20.03 4.04 11.38
N ILE A 67 18.74 4.46 11.46
CA ILE A 67 18.15 5.46 10.59
C ILE A 67 17.82 6.70 11.42
N PRO A 68 18.31 7.89 11.02
CA PRO A 68 18.05 9.11 11.78
C PRO A 68 16.59 9.52 11.70
N GLY A 69 16.09 10.15 12.76
CA GLY A 69 14.74 10.70 12.80
C GLY A 69 13.64 9.66 12.86
N ARG A 70 12.44 10.05 12.41
CA ARG A 70 11.24 9.20 12.45
C ARG A 70 10.61 9.06 11.06
N GLY A 71 10.07 7.88 10.78
CA GLY A 71 9.32 7.58 9.57
C GLY A 71 8.64 6.22 9.69
N ALA A 72 7.45 6.07 9.13
CA ALA A 72 6.66 4.84 9.17
C ALA A 72 6.45 4.21 7.78
N GLY A 73 7.04 4.79 6.74
CA GLY A 73 6.95 4.24 5.38
C GLY A 73 7.62 2.88 5.27
N THR A 74 7.00 1.98 4.52
CA THR A 74 7.60 0.70 4.11
C THR A 74 8.87 0.95 3.31
N PRO A 75 9.96 0.20 3.54
CA PRO A 75 11.14 0.26 2.67
C PRO A 75 10.78 -0.08 1.22
N VAL A 76 11.22 0.76 0.29
CA VAL A 76 11.02 0.54 -1.14
C VAL A 76 12.30 0.01 -1.75
N ILE A 77 12.22 -1.08 -2.51
CA ILE A 77 13.38 -1.79 -3.03
C ILE A 77 13.31 -1.89 -4.54
N TRP A 78 14.42 -1.52 -5.20
CA TRP A 78 14.64 -1.75 -6.61
C TRP A 78 16.13 -2.01 -6.91
N GLY A 79 16.41 -3.10 -7.58
CA GLY A 79 17.79 -3.52 -7.85
C GLY A 79 18.57 -3.69 -6.55
N ASP A 80 19.71 -3.04 -6.46
CA ASP A 80 20.59 -3.05 -5.29
C ASP A 80 20.33 -1.90 -4.31
N ARG A 81 19.18 -1.25 -4.39
CA ARG A 81 18.87 -0.05 -3.58
C ARG A 81 17.65 -0.25 -2.70
N VAL A 82 17.72 0.30 -1.49
CA VAL A 82 16.60 0.44 -0.55
C VAL A 82 16.37 1.93 -0.32
N PHE A 83 15.15 2.40 -0.55
CA PHE A 83 14.75 3.79 -0.37
C PHE A 83 13.89 3.96 0.86
N LEU A 84 14.15 5.02 1.62
CA LEU A 84 13.43 5.40 2.83
C LEU A 84 13.17 6.90 2.88
N LEU A 85 12.08 7.27 3.55
CA LEU A 85 11.77 8.64 3.95
C LEU A 85 11.90 8.78 5.46
N THR A 86 12.45 9.89 5.93
CA THR A 86 12.57 10.18 7.37
C THR A 86 12.50 11.66 7.65
N ALA A 87 11.96 12.05 8.81
CA ALA A 87 11.94 13.42 9.30
C ALA A 87 12.82 13.52 10.55
N VAL A 88 13.86 14.38 10.48
CA VAL A 88 14.88 14.53 11.52
C VAL A 88 14.76 15.93 12.14
N PRO A 89 14.49 16.04 13.46
CA PRO A 89 14.44 17.34 14.12
C PRO A 89 15.79 18.06 14.02
N LEU A 90 15.80 19.33 13.61
CA LEU A 90 17.01 20.15 13.54
C LEU A 90 17.63 20.40 14.92
N SER A 91 16.81 20.51 15.94
CA SER A 91 17.25 20.75 17.32
C SER A 91 17.68 19.49 18.07
N GLY A 92 17.81 18.34 17.37
CA GLY A 92 18.22 17.07 17.95
C GLY A 92 17.09 16.26 18.57
N ALA A 93 17.44 15.10 19.12
CA ALA A 93 16.47 14.20 19.76
C ALA A 93 15.82 14.87 20.99
N GLY A 94 14.48 14.70 21.11
CA GLY A 94 13.71 15.31 22.20
C GLY A 94 13.24 16.73 21.94
N ALA A 95 13.51 17.30 20.75
CA ALA A 95 12.95 18.60 20.36
C ALA A 95 11.42 18.59 20.36
N PRO A 96 10.76 19.75 20.65
CA PRO A 96 9.31 19.87 20.52
C PRO A 96 8.83 19.44 19.13
N ALA A 97 7.66 18.83 19.05
CA ALA A 97 7.08 18.32 17.81
C ALA A 97 6.97 19.40 16.70
N ALA A 98 6.69 20.65 17.07
CA ALA A 98 6.60 21.78 16.15
C ALA A 98 7.97 22.35 15.72
N SER A 99 9.09 21.77 16.17
CA SER A 99 10.44 22.24 15.78
C SER A 99 10.69 21.98 14.30
N PRO A 100 11.54 22.80 13.64
CA PRO A 100 11.93 22.52 12.25
C PRO A 100 12.57 21.15 12.09
N HIS A 101 12.26 20.48 10.99
CA HIS A 101 12.77 19.17 10.62
C HIS A 101 13.48 19.22 9.26
N LYS A 102 14.46 18.33 9.09
CA LYS A 102 14.93 17.90 7.79
C LYS A 102 14.07 16.75 7.30
N TYR A 103 13.47 16.93 6.14
CA TYR A 103 12.74 15.87 5.42
C TYR A 103 13.74 15.20 4.48
N LEU A 104 14.13 13.97 4.80
CA LEU A 104 15.21 13.26 4.12
C LEU A 104 14.70 12.14 3.24
N VAL A 105 15.26 12.04 2.05
CA VAL A 105 15.18 10.86 1.19
C VAL A 105 16.54 10.16 1.23
N MET A 106 16.53 8.88 1.55
CA MET A 106 17.74 8.07 1.68
C MET A 106 17.72 6.90 0.73
N ALA A 107 18.86 6.61 0.10
CA ALA A 107 19.12 5.35 -0.59
C ALA A 107 20.25 4.60 0.09
N LEU A 108 20.02 3.32 0.39
CA LEU A 108 20.99 2.43 0.98
C LEU A 108 21.33 1.29 0.01
N ASP A 109 22.55 0.80 0.08
CA ASP A 109 22.95 -0.42 -0.60
C ASP A 109 22.23 -1.62 0.04
N ARG A 110 21.53 -2.39 -0.76
CA ARG A 110 20.75 -3.54 -0.31
C ARG A 110 21.59 -4.67 0.29
N ARG A 111 22.87 -4.77 -0.10
CA ARG A 111 23.77 -5.85 0.32
C ARG A 111 24.30 -5.69 1.74
N ASP A 112 24.61 -4.43 2.14
CA ASP A 112 25.31 -4.15 3.40
C ASP A 112 24.70 -3.00 4.23
N GLY A 113 23.66 -2.33 3.73
CA GLY A 113 22.97 -1.25 4.43
C GLY A 113 23.75 0.08 4.48
N ARG A 114 24.86 0.22 3.75
CA ARG A 114 25.57 1.50 3.68
C ARG A 114 24.74 2.54 2.92
N VAL A 115 24.81 3.79 3.37
CA VAL A 115 24.14 4.90 2.69
C VAL A 115 24.86 5.17 1.36
N LEU A 116 24.13 5.08 0.26
CA LEU A 116 24.60 5.43 -1.08
C LEU A 116 24.50 6.93 -1.30
N TRP A 117 23.34 7.48 -0.95
CA TRP A 117 23.09 8.91 -0.97
C TRP A 117 21.97 9.29 0.01
N GLU A 118 21.99 10.55 0.39
CA GLU A 118 20.98 11.19 1.21
C GLU A 118 20.66 12.56 0.61
N ARG A 119 19.39 12.95 0.58
CA ARG A 119 18.95 14.27 0.09
C ARG A 119 18.01 14.90 1.10
N VAL A 120 18.33 16.12 1.46
CA VAL A 120 17.40 16.99 2.17
C VAL A 120 16.42 17.53 1.14
N ALA A 121 15.19 17.02 1.16
CA ALA A 121 14.11 17.47 0.29
C ALA A 121 13.61 18.86 0.74
N ARG A 122 13.44 19.04 2.06
CA ARG A 122 13.01 20.32 2.68
C ARG A 122 13.55 20.44 4.10
N GLU A 123 13.77 21.69 4.53
CA GLU A 123 14.02 22.05 5.93
C GLU A 123 12.95 23.05 6.34
N GLU A 124 12.03 22.63 7.21
CA GLU A 124 10.90 23.47 7.61
C GLU A 124 10.23 22.92 8.88
N ALA A 125 9.54 23.77 9.60
CA ALA A 125 8.64 23.35 10.67
C ALA A 125 7.40 22.67 10.06
N PRO A 126 6.86 21.62 10.69
CA PRO A 126 5.55 21.11 10.35
C PRO A 126 4.49 22.21 10.48
N HIS A 127 3.52 22.24 9.57
CA HIS A 127 2.42 23.21 9.64
C HIS A 127 1.39 22.84 10.72
N GLU A 128 1.30 21.56 11.08
CA GLU A 128 0.44 21.03 12.15
C GLU A 128 1.14 19.91 12.93
N GLY A 129 0.51 19.45 14.00
CA GLY A 129 0.97 18.31 14.79
C GLY A 129 0.84 16.98 14.06
N THR A 130 1.21 15.92 14.78
CA THR A 130 0.98 14.53 14.37
C THR A 130 0.57 13.71 15.58
N HIS A 131 0.03 12.50 15.39
CA HIS A 131 -0.36 11.63 16.51
C HIS A 131 0.83 11.41 17.45
N GLN A 132 0.63 11.67 18.74
CA GLN A 132 1.71 11.78 19.73
C GLN A 132 2.61 10.52 19.79
N GLU A 133 1.99 9.34 19.77
CA GLU A 133 2.72 8.07 19.92
C GLU A 133 3.16 7.47 18.58
N HIS A 134 2.30 7.56 17.56
CA HIS A 134 2.45 6.78 16.32
C HIS A 134 2.71 7.63 15.07
N GLY A 135 2.43 8.94 15.14
CA GLY A 135 2.60 9.83 14.00
C GLY A 135 4.05 10.12 13.67
N THR A 136 4.29 10.33 12.39
CA THR A 136 5.57 10.83 11.86
C THR A 136 5.28 11.82 10.74
N TRP A 137 6.21 12.73 10.43
CA TRP A 137 6.11 13.61 9.26
C TRP A 137 6.74 13.00 8.01
N ALA A 138 7.01 11.68 8.04
CA ALA A 138 7.50 10.87 6.94
C ALA A 138 6.81 9.50 6.97
N SER A 139 5.47 9.51 7.05
CA SER A 139 4.65 8.29 7.10
C SER A 139 4.47 7.64 5.72
N PRO A 140 4.36 8.39 4.60
CA PRO A 140 4.29 7.77 3.27
C PRO A 140 5.54 6.95 2.94
N SER A 141 5.39 5.97 2.08
CA SER A 141 6.50 5.28 1.42
C SER A 141 6.95 6.05 0.18
N ALA A 142 8.19 5.90 -0.23
CA ALA A 142 8.59 6.28 -1.57
C ALA A 142 7.89 5.39 -2.61
N VAL A 143 7.94 5.78 -3.88
CA VAL A 143 7.59 4.92 -5.02
C VAL A 143 8.68 5.01 -6.07
N THR A 144 8.91 3.92 -6.82
CA THR A 144 9.92 3.88 -7.88
C THR A 144 9.48 3.02 -9.06
N ASP A 145 9.99 3.35 -10.22
CA ASP A 145 9.86 2.58 -11.46
C ASP A 145 11.20 2.04 -11.98
N GLY A 146 12.27 2.21 -11.17
CA GLY A 146 13.63 1.87 -11.55
C GLY A 146 14.37 2.97 -12.32
N GLN A 147 13.69 4.09 -12.63
CA GLN A 147 14.29 5.28 -13.25
C GLN A 147 14.20 6.50 -12.33
N HIS A 148 13.07 6.62 -11.61
CA HIS A 148 12.79 7.69 -10.68
C HIS A 148 12.52 7.13 -9.29
N VAL A 149 12.91 7.88 -8.28
CA VAL A 149 12.47 7.72 -6.90
C VAL A 149 11.63 8.93 -6.54
N ILE A 150 10.35 8.71 -6.24
CA ILE A 150 9.43 9.79 -5.90
C ILE A 150 9.10 9.69 -4.42
N ALA A 151 9.39 10.75 -3.70
CA ALA A 151 9.19 10.90 -2.26
C ALA A 151 8.07 11.91 -2.01
N SER A 152 7.04 11.52 -1.26
CA SER A 152 5.99 12.41 -0.81
C SER A 152 6.15 12.66 0.69
N PHE A 153 6.28 13.92 1.05
CA PHE A 153 6.13 14.41 2.42
C PHE A 153 4.82 15.20 2.54
N GLU A 154 3.89 14.92 1.65
CA GLU A 154 2.54 15.48 1.55
C GLU A 154 2.55 17.02 1.63
N SER A 155 2.09 17.66 2.71
CA SER A 155 2.12 19.12 2.89
C SER A 155 3.53 19.73 2.85
N ARG A 156 4.57 18.94 3.01
CA ARG A 156 5.97 19.38 2.87
C ARG A 156 6.53 19.12 1.46
N GLY A 157 5.67 18.76 0.50
CA GLY A 157 5.99 18.62 -0.91
C GLY A 157 6.24 17.21 -1.39
N ILE A 158 6.28 17.08 -2.71
CA ILE A 158 6.59 15.85 -3.45
C ILE A 158 7.84 16.11 -4.27
N TYR A 159 8.79 15.19 -4.22
CA TYR A 159 10.12 15.32 -4.79
C TYR A 159 10.48 14.10 -5.61
N ALA A 160 10.95 14.31 -6.83
CA ALA A 160 11.46 13.24 -7.67
C ALA A 160 12.98 13.36 -7.85
N TYR A 161 13.62 12.22 -7.76
CA TYR A 161 15.06 12.05 -7.98
C TYR A 161 15.28 10.95 -9.01
N ASP A 162 16.42 10.99 -9.71
CA ASP A 162 16.90 9.79 -10.39
C ASP A 162 17.43 8.75 -9.39
N MET A 163 17.80 7.58 -9.88
CA MET A 163 18.27 6.49 -9.00
C MET A 163 19.58 6.83 -8.25
N ASP A 164 20.35 7.81 -8.71
CA ASP A 164 21.58 8.28 -8.07
C ASP A 164 21.35 9.49 -7.17
N GLY A 165 20.09 9.87 -6.97
CA GLY A 165 19.69 10.94 -6.07
C GLY A 165 19.86 12.35 -6.65
N LYS A 166 20.01 12.51 -7.96
CA LYS A 166 19.96 13.82 -8.60
C LYS A 166 18.52 14.31 -8.66
N PRO A 167 18.22 15.55 -8.21
CA PRO A 167 16.88 16.10 -8.29
C PRO A 167 16.38 16.19 -9.74
N VAL A 168 15.12 15.80 -9.98
CA VAL A 168 14.45 15.88 -11.27
C VAL A 168 13.38 16.96 -11.24
N TRP A 169 12.44 16.87 -10.31
CA TRP A 169 11.40 17.89 -10.11
C TRP A 169 10.91 17.89 -8.67
N GLN A 170 10.20 18.96 -8.31
CA GLN A 170 9.48 19.07 -7.05
C GLN A 170 8.10 19.70 -7.29
N LYS A 171 7.12 19.35 -6.43
CA LYS A 171 5.76 19.85 -6.48
C LYS A 171 5.25 20.12 -5.07
N ASP A 172 4.69 21.30 -4.88
CA ASP A 172 3.96 21.68 -3.68
C ASP A 172 2.47 21.72 -4.03
N LEU A 173 1.64 21.03 -3.23
CA LEU A 173 0.17 20.99 -3.41
C LEU A 173 -0.55 21.81 -2.33
N GLY A 174 0.18 22.47 -1.43
CA GLY A 174 -0.34 23.22 -0.30
C GLY A 174 -0.31 22.42 1.01
N ASP A 175 -1.00 22.91 2.03
CA ASP A 175 -1.06 22.30 3.35
C ASP A 175 -2.41 21.62 3.57
N LYS A 176 -2.39 20.39 4.09
CA LYS A 176 -3.57 19.66 4.57
C LYS A 176 -3.88 20.07 5.99
N THR A 177 -5.16 20.13 6.35
CA THR A 177 -5.61 20.18 7.74
C THR A 177 -6.22 18.83 8.09
N MET A 178 -5.54 18.07 8.92
CA MET A 178 -5.98 16.73 9.29
C MET A 178 -6.74 16.74 10.62
N ARG A 179 -7.75 15.88 10.73
CA ARG A 179 -8.56 15.73 11.94
C ARG A 179 -7.69 15.55 13.18
N ASN A 180 -7.94 16.35 14.20
CA ASN A 180 -7.23 16.31 15.47
C ASN A 180 -5.70 16.38 15.33
N GLN A 181 -5.20 16.90 14.22
CA GLN A 181 -3.78 16.92 13.92
C GLN A 181 -3.13 15.51 14.02
N PHE A 182 -3.81 14.48 13.51
CA PHE A 182 -3.27 13.11 13.54
C PHE A 182 -2.11 12.92 12.56
N GLY A 183 -1.83 13.92 11.73
CA GLY A 183 -0.80 13.88 10.72
C GLY A 183 -1.27 13.21 9.43
N GLU A 184 -0.37 13.13 8.49
CA GLU A 184 -0.60 12.71 7.12
C GLU A 184 0.01 11.32 6.88
N GLY A 185 -0.43 10.57 5.85
CA GLY A 185 0.07 9.20 5.66
C GLY A 185 -0.27 8.52 4.33
N SER A 186 -0.88 9.23 3.36
CA SER A 186 -1.21 8.64 2.07
C SER A 186 0.02 8.58 1.15
N THR A 187 0.37 7.39 0.68
CA THR A 187 1.43 7.21 -0.33
C THR A 187 0.85 7.46 -1.73
N PRO A 188 1.54 8.17 -2.63
CA PRO A 188 1.13 8.26 -4.03
C PRO A 188 1.12 6.89 -4.72
N ALA A 189 0.23 6.68 -5.68
CA ALA A 189 0.24 5.51 -6.55
C ALA A 189 0.92 5.83 -7.88
N LEU A 190 1.85 4.97 -8.30
CA LEU A 190 2.58 5.12 -9.56
C LEU A 190 2.14 4.04 -10.55
N HIS A 191 1.68 4.45 -11.73
CA HIS A 191 1.34 3.53 -12.82
C HIS A 191 1.74 4.13 -14.18
N GLY A 192 2.53 3.38 -14.93
CA GLY A 192 3.06 3.86 -16.22
C GLY A 192 3.80 5.20 -16.06
N ASN A 193 3.29 6.25 -16.69
CA ASN A 193 3.82 7.61 -16.60
C ASN A 193 3.00 8.52 -15.67
N THR A 194 2.08 7.97 -14.90
CA THR A 194 1.14 8.73 -14.07
C THR A 194 1.37 8.47 -12.59
N LEU A 195 1.60 9.54 -11.83
CA LEU A 195 1.63 9.55 -10.38
C LEU A 195 0.31 10.12 -9.88
N VAL A 196 -0.42 9.35 -9.07
CA VAL A 196 -1.71 9.79 -8.51
C VAL A 196 -1.56 10.10 -7.04
N VAL A 197 -2.05 11.26 -6.63
CA VAL A 197 -2.04 11.74 -5.26
C VAL A 197 -3.47 12.02 -4.80
N VAL A 198 -3.86 11.46 -3.67
CA VAL A 198 -5.11 11.78 -2.97
C VAL A 198 -4.83 12.87 -1.95
N TRP A 199 -5.61 13.96 -2.00
CA TRP A 199 -5.46 15.12 -1.16
C TRP A 199 -6.73 15.36 -0.34
N ASP A 200 -7.10 14.33 0.45
CA ASP A 200 -8.29 14.40 1.32
C ASP A 200 -7.90 15.00 2.67
N HIS A 201 -8.59 16.08 3.08
CA HIS A 201 -8.38 16.77 4.35
C HIS A 201 -9.61 17.62 4.73
N GLN A 202 -9.57 18.36 5.83
CA GLN A 202 -10.69 19.20 6.29
C GLN A 202 -10.84 20.52 5.50
N GLY A 203 -10.06 20.71 4.43
CA GLY A 203 -10.18 21.83 3.48
C GLY A 203 -10.77 21.38 2.14
N GLU A 204 -10.25 21.94 1.07
CA GLU A 204 -10.65 21.60 -0.31
C GLU A 204 -9.96 20.31 -0.75
N SER A 205 -10.66 19.20 -0.63
CA SER A 205 -10.15 17.87 -1.01
C SER A 205 -10.18 17.67 -2.53
N PHE A 206 -9.16 17.00 -3.04
CA PHE A 206 -9.05 16.65 -4.45
C PHE A 206 -8.22 15.36 -4.65
N ILE A 207 -8.29 14.82 -5.85
CA ILE A 207 -7.35 13.85 -6.39
C ILE A 207 -6.65 14.46 -7.60
N VAL A 208 -5.35 14.26 -7.73
CA VAL A 208 -4.55 14.82 -8.82
C VAL A 208 -3.65 13.76 -9.43
N ALA A 209 -3.53 13.78 -10.76
CA ALA A 209 -2.54 13.00 -11.48
C ALA A 209 -1.43 13.91 -12.02
N LEU A 210 -0.20 13.51 -11.78
CA LEU A 210 1.01 14.20 -12.25
C LEU A 210 1.75 13.32 -13.27
N ASP A 211 2.41 13.94 -14.24
CA ASP A 211 3.40 13.26 -15.04
C ASP A 211 4.63 12.93 -14.16
N LYS A 212 4.99 11.67 -14.03
CA LYS A 212 6.09 11.23 -13.15
C LYS A 212 7.46 11.79 -13.52
N ARG A 213 7.64 12.23 -14.80
CA ARG A 213 8.94 12.71 -15.32
C ARG A 213 9.11 14.20 -15.09
N THR A 214 8.01 14.97 -15.03
CA THR A 214 8.05 16.44 -14.97
C THR A 214 7.39 17.03 -13.73
N GLY A 215 6.52 16.27 -13.04
CA GLY A 215 5.67 16.78 -11.95
C GLY A 215 4.53 17.68 -12.43
N GLU A 216 4.32 17.81 -13.74
CA GLU A 216 3.22 18.58 -14.29
C GLU A 216 1.88 17.89 -14.06
N GLU A 217 0.88 18.68 -13.76
CA GLU A 217 -0.48 18.20 -13.54
C GLU A 217 -1.12 17.79 -14.86
N ARG A 218 -1.57 16.54 -14.95
CA ARG A 218 -2.30 16.00 -16.10
C ARG A 218 -3.79 16.26 -15.97
N TRP A 219 -4.33 16.04 -14.78
CA TRP A 219 -5.71 16.29 -14.42
C TRP A 219 -5.87 16.41 -12.91
N ARG A 220 -6.95 17.07 -12.49
CA ARG A 220 -7.39 17.20 -11.11
C ARG A 220 -8.90 17.03 -11.05
N ALA A 221 -9.39 16.34 -10.02
CA ALA A 221 -10.80 16.20 -9.73
C ALA A 221 -11.08 16.60 -8.28
N ALA A 222 -12.06 17.48 -8.07
CA ALA A 222 -12.50 17.85 -6.74
C ALA A 222 -13.15 16.65 -6.03
N ARG A 223 -12.94 16.56 -4.74
CA ARG A 223 -13.54 15.57 -3.86
C ARG A 223 -14.20 16.28 -2.68
N ASP A 224 -15.26 15.72 -2.17
CA ASP A 224 -15.95 16.24 -0.98
C ASP A 224 -15.63 15.44 0.29
N GLU A 225 -14.49 14.74 0.30
CA GLU A 225 -14.01 14.00 1.47
C GLU A 225 -13.53 14.95 2.57
N ILE A 226 -13.45 14.42 3.81
CA ILE A 226 -13.00 15.19 4.97
C ILE A 226 -11.58 14.80 5.34
N ASP A 227 -11.33 13.51 5.53
CA ASP A 227 -10.02 12.94 5.86
C ASP A 227 -9.91 11.53 5.28
N SER A 228 -8.75 11.21 4.72
CA SER A 228 -8.39 9.85 4.34
C SER A 228 -6.87 9.68 4.39
N TRP A 229 -6.43 8.54 4.89
CA TRP A 229 -5.01 8.16 4.91
C TRP A 229 -4.72 6.99 3.97
N ALA A 230 -5.75 6.50 3.29
CA ALA A 230 -5.63 5.37 2.38
C ALA A 230 -4.81 5.74 1.14
N THR A 231 -3.86 4.90 0.79
CA THR A 231 -3.16 4.97 -0.50
C THR A 231 -4.13 4.57 -1.61
N PRO A 232 -4.25 5.33 -2.70
CA PRO A 232 -5.08 4.94 -3.84
C PRO A 232 -4.51 3.70 -4.54
N LEU A 233 -5.38 2.90 -5.14
CA LEU A 233 -5.01 1.72 -5.89
C LEU A 233 -5.30 1.91 -7.38
N VAL A 234 -4.31 1.69 -8.24
CA VAL A 234 -4.56 1.62 -9.69
C VAL A 234 -4.84 0.17 -10.07
N VAL A 235 -5.93 -0.06 -10.78
CA VAL A 235 -6.32 -1.36 -11.31
C VAL A 235 -6.62 -1.26 -12.80
N GLU A 236 -6.28 -2.32 -13.55
CA GLU A 236 -6.67 -2.46 -14.95
C GLU A 236 -7.83 -3.44 -15.08
N HIS A 237 -8.87 -3.06 -15.80
CA HIS A 237 -9.98 -3.92 -16.13
C HIS A 237 -10.54 -3.58 -17.51
N GLY A 238 -10.76 -4.62 -18.34
CA GLY A 238 -11.27 -4.43 -19.70
C GLY A 238 -10.42 -3.51 -20.58
N GLY A 239 -9.10 -3.50 -20.40
CA GLY A 239 -8.17 -2.66 -21.14
C GLY A 239 -8.17 -1.19 -20.71
N ARG A 240 -8.78 -0.87 -19.56
CA ARG A 240 -8.85 0.47 -18.98
C ARG A 240 -8.23 0.51 -17.59
N ALA A 241 -7.28 1.41 -17.37
CA ALA A 241 -6.73 1.67 -16.05
C ALA A 241 -7.62 2.65 -15.30
N GLN A 242 -7.89 2.34 -14.03
CA GLN A 242 -8.70 3.18 -13.15
C GLN A 242 -8.08 3.30 -11.77
N VAL A 243 -8.29 4.42 -11.10
CA VAL A 243 -7.82 4.70 -9.75
C VAL A 243 -8.96 4.54 -8.77
N VAL A 244 -8.82 3.61 -7.83
CA VAL A 244 -9.81 3.38 -6.78
C VAL A 244 -9.35 4.03 -5.48
N THR A 245 -10.26 4.76 -4.83
CA THR A 245 -9.99 5.49 -3.58
C THR A 245 -10.99 5.13 -2.51
N SER A 246 -10.48 4.93 -1.29
CA SER A 246 -11.30 4.89 -0.08
C SER A 246 -11.71 6.30 0.33
N GLY A 247 -12.89 6.45 0.89
CA GLY A 247 -13.36 7.70 1.44
C GLY A 247 -14.44 7.47 2.50
N MET A 248 -14.60 8.42 3.43
CA MET A 248 -15.62 8.34 4.46
C MET A 248 -17.03 8.61 3.90
N LYS A 249 -17.12 9.53 2.94
CA LYS A 249 -18.41 9.85 2.31
C LYS A 249 -18.72 8.93 1.15
N GLN A 250 -17.71 8.61 0.32
CA GLN A 250 -17.88 7.74 -0.83
C GLN A 250 -16.57 7.00 -1.17
N VAL A 251 -16.70 5.74 -1.54
CA VAL A 251 -15.68 5.06 -2.33
C VAL A 251 -15.82 5.48 -3.79
N ARG A 252 -14.71 5.69 -4.51
CA ARG A 252 -14.75 6.21 -5.89
C ARG A 252 -13.71 5.54 -6.76
N SER A 253 -14.04 5.48 -8.06
CA SER A 253 -13.08 5.12 -9.09
C SER A 253 -13.05 6.17 -10.19
N TYR A 254 -11.85 6.54 -10.59
CA TYR A 254 -11.58 7.52 -11.64
C TYR A 254 -10.81 6.87 -12.78
N ASP A 255 -11.09 7.29 -13.99
CA ASP A 255 -10.29 6.96 -15.15
C ASP A 255 -8.87 7.53 -14.98
N LEU A 256 -7.85 6.69 -15.09
CA LEU A 256 -6.46 7.07 -14.82
C LEU A 256 -5.94 8.14 -15.81
N GLU A 257 -6.39 8.10 -17.06
CA GLU A 257 -5.91 9.01 -18.09
C GLU A 257 -6.57 10.39 -18.01
N THR A 258 -7.87 10.42 -17.70
CA THR A 258 -8.70 11.64 -17.83
C THR A 258 -9.19 12.21 -16.51
N GLY A 259 -9.10 11.49 -15.41
CA GLY A 259 -9.64 11.87 -14.10
C GLY A 259 -11.18 11.84 -14.01
N LYS A 260 -11.87 11.37 -15.05
CA LYS A 260 -13.33 11.26 -15.03
C LYS A 260 -13.78 10.18 -14.06
N LEU A 261 -14.78 10.51 -13.25
CA LEU A 261 -15.42 9.55 -12.34
C LEU A 261 -16.07 8.43 -13.16
N ILE A 262 -15.72 7.17 -12.85
CA ILE A 262 -16.29 5.97 -13.48
C ILE A 262 -17.46 5.48 -12.65
N TRP A 263 -17.21 5.26 -11.36
CA TRP A 263 -18.23 4.82 -10.42
C TRP A 263 -17.96 5.36 -9.00
N PHE A 264 -19.00 5.38 -8.19
CA PHE A 264 -18.93 5.70 -6.76
C PHE A 264 -19.97 4.87 -6.01
N GLY A 265 -19.71 4.62 -4.74
CA GLY A 265 -20.60 3.93 -3.81
C GLY A 265 -20.61 4.58 -2.45
N ASP A 266 -21.39 4.01 -1.53
CA ASP A 266 -21.38 4.46 -0.14
C ASP A 266 -19.98 4.45 0.45
N GLY A 267 -19.73 5.44 1.32
CA GLY A 267 -18.44 5.57 1.99
C GLY A 267 -18.24 4.52 3.08
N LEU A 268 -16.99 4.45 3.50
CA LEU A 268 -16.56 3.57 4.59
C LEU A 268 -16.79 4.23 5.96
N THR A 269 -16.32 3.60 7.04
CA THR A 269 -16.41 4.18 8.38
C THR A 269 -15.48 5.40 8.54
N MET A 270 -15.57 6.09 9.66
CA MET A 270 -14.72 7.23 9.98
C MET A 270 -13.22 6.87 9.87
N ASN A 271 -12.42 7.84 9.41
CA ASN A 271 -10.96 7.70 9.24
C ASN A 271 -10.55 6.50 8.37
N PRO A 272 -10.84 6.48 7.07
CA PRO A 272 -10.39 5.41 6.19
C PRO A 272 -8.85 5.42 6.07
N ILE A 273 -8.21 4.40 6.63
CA ILE A 273 -6.74 4.22 6.61
C ILE A 273 -6.36 3.04 5.73
N PRO A 274 -7.01 1.86 5.82
CA PRO A 274 -6.64 0.71 5.01
C PRO A 274 -6.73 1.01 3.51
N SER A 275 -5.65 0.70 2.81
CA SER A 275 -5.61 0.85 1.34
C SER A 275 -6.41 -0.27 0.68
N PRO A 276 -7.07 0.00 -0.45
CA PRO A 276 -7.75 -1.03 -1.23
C PRO A 276 -6.80 -2.11 -1.72
N VAL A 277 -7.30 -3.31 -1.94
CA VAL A 277 -6.60 -4.41 -2.63
C VAL A 277 -7.48 -4.96 -3.75
N ALA A 278 -6.85 -5.52 -4.80
CA ALA A 278 -7.61 -6.05 -5.93
C ALA A 278 -7.05 -7.38 -6.45
N ALA A 279 -7.93 -8.28 -6.80
CA ALA A 279 -7.63 -9.50 -7.54
C ALA A 279 -8.88 -10.04 -8.25
N GLU A 280 -8.68 -10.80 -9.33
CA GLU A 280 -9.72 -11.57 -10.03
C GLU A 280 -10.94 -10.72 -10.44
N GLY A 281 -10.73 -9.46 -10.81
CA GLY A 281 -11.80 -8.56 -11.22
C GLY A 281 -12.63 -7.96 -10.06
N LEU A 282 -12.19 -8.17 -8.82
CA LEU A 282 -12.72 -7.51 -7.63
C LEU A 282 -11.75 -6.45 -7.12
N VAL A 283 -12.30 -5.37 -6.57
CA VAL A 283 -11.59 -4.48 -5.67
C VAL A 283 -12.25 -4.51 -4.31
N ILE A 284 -11.44 -4.62 -3.26
CA ILE A 284 -11.90 -4.75 -1.87
C ILE A 284 -11.45 -3.51 -1.11
N LEU A 285 -12.42 -2.77 -0.57
CA LEU A 285 -12.22 -1.58 0.24
C LEU A 285 -12.73 -1.86 1.66
N THR A 286 -12.06 -1.34 2.68
CA THR A 286 -12.46 -1.58 4.07
C THR A 286 -12.03 -0.46 5.00
N SER A 287 -12.72 -0.31 6.12
CA SER A 287 -12.28 0.44 7.28
C SER A 287 -12.94 -0.06 8.57
N GLY A 288 -12.37 0.28 9.74
CA GLY A 288 -12.82 -0.31 11.01
C GLY A 288 -12.73 0.63 12.22
N PHE A 289 -12.76 1.96 12.03
CA PHE A 289 -12.81 2.90 13.13
C PHE A 289 -14.25 3.40 13.36
N ARG A 290 -14.74 3.24 14.60
CA ARG A 290 -16.13 3.59 14.99
C ARG A 290 -17.18 2.96 14.09
N GLY A 291 -16.95 1.71 13.73
CA GLY A 291 -17.77 0.88 12.87
C GLY A 291 -16.93 -0.20 12.21
N ASN A 292 -17.55 -0.95 11.34
CA ASN A 292 -16.88 -1.96 10.51
C ASN A 292 -17.54 -1.92 9.13
N ASP A 293 -16.74 -1.84 8.10
CA ASP A 293 -17.19 -1.88 6.73
C ASP A 293 -16.16 -2.52 5.82
N LEU A 294 -16.62 -3.40 4.97
CA LEU A 294 -15.87 -3.94 3.84
C LEU A 294 -16.81 -4.15 2.67
N GLN A 295 -16.39 -3.66 1.51
CA GLN A 295 -17.13 -3.77 0.25
C GLN A 295 -16.22 -4.43 -0.79
N ALA A 296 -16.65 -5.55 -1.34
CA ALA A 296 -16.02 -6.19 -2.50
C ALA A 296 -16.78 -5.82 -3.76
N VAL A 297 -16.15 -5.03 -4.63
CA VAL A 297 -16.77 -4.46 -5.83
C VAL A 297 -16.30 -5.20 -7.08
N LYS A 298 -17.25 -5.69 -7.89
CA LYS A 298 -16.98 -6.29 -9.22
C LYS A 298 -16.71 -5.19 -10.22
N LEU A 299 -15.48 -5.10 -10.71
CA LEU A 299 -15.08 -4.08 -11.68
C LEU A 299 -15.85 -4.13 -13.00
N ALA A 300 -16.26 -5.33 -13.41
CA ALA A 300 -17.04 -5.52 -14.65
C ALA A 300 -18.46 -4.96 -14.60
N GLU A 301 -19.04 -4.84 -13.40
CA GLU A 301 -20.41 -4.36 -13.16
C GLU A 301 -20.42 -2.93 -12.59
N ALA A 302 -19.27 -2.39 -12.19
CA ALA A 302 -19.19 -1.10 -11.53
C ALA A 302 -19.22 0.07 -12.52
N ASN A 303 -20.32 0.84 -12.50
CA ASN A 303 -20.50 2.05 -13.30
C ASN A 303 -21.53 2.97 -12.64
N GLY A 304 -21.26 4.29 -12.63
CA GLY A 304 -22.12 5.27 -11.96
C GLY A 304 -22.27 5.03 -10.47
N ASN A 305 -23.46 5.16 -9.93
CA ASN A 305 -23.75 4.85 -8.52
C ASN A 305 -23.91 3.35 -8.33
N ILE A 306 -23.02 2.74 -7.53
CA ILE A 306 -23.04 1.30 -7.24
C ILE A 306 -23.64 0.94 -5.88
N THR A 307 -24.12 1.92 -5.10
CA THR A 307 -24.75 1.69 -3.80
C THR A 307 -25.91 0.70 -3.94
N GLY A 308 -25.86 -0.42 -3.21
CA GLY A 308 -26.89 -1.48 -3.24
C GLY A 308 -27.07 -2.17 -4.58
N SER A 309 -26.16 -1.95 -5.54
CA SER A 309 -26.25 -2.57 -6.86
C SER A 309 -25.61 -3.96 -6.90
N PRO A 310 -25.86 -4.76 -7.96
CA PRO A 310 -25.19 -6.05 -8.16
C PRO A 310 -23.68 -5.98 -8.32
N ALA A 311 -23.11 -4.78 -8.52
CA ALA A 311 -21.67 -4.56 -8.53
C ALA A 311 -21.03 -4.87 -7.16
N ILE A 312 -21.75 -4.76 -6.06
CA ILE A 312 -21.30 -5.21 -4.74
C ILE A 312 -21.44 -6.74 -4.67
N ALA A 313 -20.32 -7.44 -4.71
CA ALA A 313 -20.29 -8.90 -4.67
C ALA A 313 -20.63 -9.45 -3.28
N TRP A 314 -20.02 -8.88 -2.26
CA TRP A 314 -20.24 -9.20 -0.85
C TRP A 314 -19.74 -8.08 0.05
N THR A 315 -20.18 -8.08 1.31
CA THR A 315 -19.81 -7.11 2.34
C THR A 315 -19.49 -7.79 3.66
N LEU A 316 -18.79 -7.08 4.56
CA LEU A 316 -18.52 -7.51 5.92
C LEU A 316 -18.72 -6.34 6.88
N ASP A 317 -19.51 -6.53 7.93
CA ASP A 317 -19.92 -5.53 8.91
C ASP A 317 -19.30 -5.71 10.31
N ARG A 318 -18.23 -6.53 10.39
CA ARG A 318 -17.56 -6.86 11.66
C ARG A 318 -16.09 -7.19 11.46
N ASP A 319 -15.31 -6.99 12.54
CA ASP A 319 -13.92 -7.44 12.64
C ASP A 319 -12.99 -6.94 11.52
N THR A 320 -13.31 -5.76 10.95
CA THR A 320 -12.52 -5.11 9.90
C THR A 320 -11.32 -4.36 10.46
N PRO A 321 -10.27 -4.12 9.66
CA PRO A 321 -9.07 -3.43 10.10
C PRO A 321 -9.29 -1.92 10.24
N TYR A 322 -8.55 -1.29 11.19
CA TYR A 322 -8.50 0.16 11.33
C TYR A 322 -7.25 0.77 10.68
N VAL A 323 -6.04 0.37 11.09
CA VAL A 323 -4.79 0.88 10.51
C VAL A 323 -4.18 -0.11 9.53
N PRO A 324 -4.01 -1.41 9.85
CA PRO A 324 -3.42 -2.36 8.91
C PRO A 324 -4.27 -2.51 7.65
N SER A 325 -3.66 -2.41 6.48
CA SER A 325 -4.34 -2.73 5.22
C SER A 325 -4.54 -4.23 5.06
N PRO A 326 -5.57 -4.68 4.33
CA PRO A 326 -5.77 -6.08 4.00
C PRO A 326 -4.55 -6.69 3.29
N LEU A 327 -4.33 -7.99 3.49
CA LEU A 327 -3.41 -8.77 2.67
C LEU A 327 -4.22 -9.66 1.74
N LEU A 328 -3.93 -9.58 0.45
CA LEU A 328 -4.53 -10.46 -0.56
C LEU A 328 -3.44 -11.34 -1.16
N TYR A 329 -3.53 -12.65 -0.90
CA TYR A 329 -2.52 -13.61 -1.30
C TYR A 329 -3.16 -14.92 -1.77
N ASP A 330 -2.85 -15.35 -3.00
CA ASP A 330 -3.36 -16.58 -3.63
C ASP A 330 -4.87 -16.82 -3.40
N GLY A 331 -5.69 -15.81 -3.73
CA GLY A 331 -7.16 -15.90 -3.62
C GLY A 331 -7.72 -15.78 -2.20
N MET A 332 -6.87 -15.63 -1.19
CA MET A 332 -7.29 -15.46 0.20
C MET A 332 -7.08 -14.02 0.68
N LEU A 333 -8.10 -13.49 1.35
CA LEU A 333 -8.08 -12.18 1.99
C LEU A 333 -7.84 -12.36 3.50
N TYR A 334 -6.77 -11.74 4.02
CA TYR A 334 -6.46 -11.71 5.44
C TYR A 334 -6.72 -10.33 6.02
N LEU A 335 -7.48 -10.28 7.09
CA LEU A 335 -7.85 -9.08 7.82
C LEU A 335 -7.35 -9.16 9.26
N LEU A 336 -6.75 -8.07 9.75
CA LEU A 336 -6.47 -7.89 11.18
C LEU A 336 -7.59 -7.03 11.77
N LYS A 337 -8.25 -7.54 12.83
CA LYS A 337 -9.32 -6.79 13.49
C LYS A 337 -8.78 -5.53 14.15
N SER A 338 -9.27 -4.37 13.76
CA SER A 338 -8.84 -3.07 14.28
C SER A 338 -7.31 -2.92 14.19
N ASN A 339 -6.62 -2.62 15.30
CA ASN A 339 -5.16 -2.54 15.42
C ASN A 339 -4.61 -3.68 16.29
N SER A 340 -5.19 -4.86 16.22
CA SER A 340 -4.87 -5.97 17.13
C SER A 340 -4.35 -7.19 16.38
N GLY A 341 -3.64 -8.07 17.08
CA GLY A 341 -3.21 -9.37 16.58
C GLY A 341 -4.34 -10.40 16.52
N ILE A 342 -5.52 -10.00 16.06
CA ILE A 342 -6.64 -10.90 15.81
C ILE A 342 -6.85 -10.99 14.30
N VAL A 343 -6.63 -12.17 13.73
CA VAL A 343 -6.66 -12.40 12.29
C VAL A 343 -7.87 -13.22 11.86
N SER A 344 -8.42 -12.87 10.72
CA SER A 344 -9.43 -13.66 9.99
C SER A 344 -8.98 -13.85 8.55
N ALA A 345 -9.35 -14.97 7.94
CA ALA A 345 -9.09 -15.28 6.54
C ALA A 345 -10.37 -15.66 5.81
N PHE A 346 -10.51 -15.12 4.62
CA PHE A 346 -11.68 -15.28 3.77
C PHE A 346 -11.25 -15.70 2.35
N ASP A 347 -12.11 -16.43 1.66
CA ASP A 347 -12.05 -16.53 0.22
C ASP A 347 -12.36 -15.14 -0.37
N ALA A 348 -11.42 -14.58 -1.11
CA ALA A 348 -11.53 -13.20 -1.59
C ALA A 348 -12.67 -12.98 -2.56
N LYS A 349 -13.03 -14.00 -3.36
CA LYS A 349 -14.08 -13.93 -4.37
C LYS A 349 -15.48 -13.97 -3.77
N THR A 350 -15.67 -14.75 -2.72
CA THR A 350 -17.01 -15.05 -2.18
C THR A 350 -17.26 -14.44 -0.80
N GLY A 351 -16.22 -13.96 -0.11
CA GLY A 351 -16.32 -13.51 1.27
C GLY A 351 -16.56 -14.63 2.29
N LYS A 352 -16.52 -15.90 1.89
CA LYS A 352 -16.68 -17.02 2.82
C LYS A 352 -15.47 -17.16 3.73
N PRO A 353 -15.66 -17.26 5.04
CA PRO A 353 -14.55 -17.41 5.96
C PRO A 353 -13.92 -18.80 5.85
N HIS A 354 -12.59 -18.86 5.85
CA HIS A 354 -11.82 -20.05 6.14
C HIS A 354 -11.64 -20.22 7.65
N TYR A 355 -11.25 -19.12 8.33
CA TYR A 355 -11.25 -19.01 9.79
C TYR A 355 -11.48 -17.53 10.18
N GLN A 356 -11.97 -17.33 11.40
CA GLN A 356 -12.26 -16.00 11.92
C GLN A 356 -11.76 -15.84 13.36
N VAL A 357 -11.40 -14.60 13.70
CA VAL A 357 -11.13 -14.11 15.06
C VAL A 357 -10.08 -14.98 15.79
N GLN A 358 -9.04 -15.40 15.07
CA GLN A 358 -7.92 -16.13 15.67
C GLN A 358 -6.95 -15.14 16.31
N ARG A 359 -6.67 -15.31 17.61
CA ARG A 359 -5.76 -14.44 18.36
C ARG A 359 -4.31 -14.90 18.22
N ILE A 360 -3.45 -13.95 17.88
CA ILE A 360 -1.99 -14.10 17.86
C ILE A 360 -1.48 -13.53 19.19
N GLU A 361 -1.34 -14.38 20.22
CA GLU A 361 -1.02 -13.94 21.58
C GLU A 361 0.29 -13.15 21.68
N ALA A 362 1.28 -13.48 20.85
CA ALA A 362 2.59 -12.83 20.85
C ALA A 362 2.61 -11.40 20.25
N VAL A 363 1.52 -10.95 19.62
CA VAL A 363 1.43 -9.65 18.94
C VAL A 363 0.11 -8.99 19.27
N PRO A 364 -0.02 -8.34 20.44
CA PRO A 364 -1.29 -7.73 20.86
C PRO A 364 -1.67 -6.50 20.01
N ASN A 365 -0.66 -5.69 19.60
CA ASN A 365 -0.86 -4.44 18.89
C ASN A 365 -0.16 -4.47 17.53
N VAL A 366 -0.90 -4.13 16.47
CA VAL A 366 -0.41 -4.13 15.08
C VAL A 366 -0.82 -2.86 14.37
N PHE A 367 0.16 -2.11 13.86
CA PHE A 367 -0.06 -0.98 12.94
C PHE A 367 0.45 -1.30 11.52
N ALA A 368 1.52 -2.10 11.46
CA ALA A 368 2.06 -2.61 10.20
C ALA A 368 1.03 -3.47 9.46
N SER A 369 0.92 -3.29 8.17
CA SER A 369 0.13 -4.19 7.33
C SER A 369 0.88 -5.49 7.11
N PRO A 370 0.22 -6.66 7.13
CA PRO A 370 0.86 -7.93 6.89
C PRO A 370 1.40 -8.04 5.45
N ALA A 371 2.49 -8.78 5.28
CA ALA A 371 3.02 -9.11 3.95
C ALA A 371 3.16 -10.64 3.79
N ALA A 372 3.13 -11.13 2.54
CA ALA A 372 3.18 -12.56 2.26
C ALA A 372 4.16 -12.92 1.14
N ALA A 373 4.81 -14.07 1.29
CA ALA A 373 5.60 -14.73 0.27
C ALA A 373 5.85 -16.20 0.63
N ALA A 374 6.09 -17.05 -0.35
CA ALA A 374 6.49 -18.45 -0.18
C ALA A 374 5.58 -19.24 0.80
N GLY A 375 4.25 -19.01 0.72
CA GLY A 375 3.28 -19.68 1.58
C GLY A 375 3.30 -19.23 3.05
N ARG A 376 3.85 -18.05 3.35
CA ARG A 376 4.01 -17.49 4.70
C ARG A 376 3.45 -16.06 4.76
N ILE A 377 2.91 -15.69 5.94
CA ILE A 377 2.39 -14.36 6.23
C ILE A 377 3.17 -13.77 7.39
N TYR A 378 3.75 -12.60 7.21
CA TYR A 378 4.59 -11.89 8.17
C TYR A 378 3.80 -10.76 8.80
N ILE A 379 3.63 -10.77 10.11
CA ILE A 379 2.84 -9.81 10.90
C ILE A 379 3.74 -9.18 11.96
N PRO A 380 4.35 -8.01 11.69
CA PRO A 380 5.12 -7.28 12.69
C PRO A 380 4.21 -6.59 13.69
N GLY A 381 4.52 -6.72 14.98
CA GLY A 381 3.87 -6.01 16.07
C GLY A 381 4.65 -4.81 16.55
N GLN A 382 3.96 -3.92 17.25
CA GLN A 382 4.54 -2.66 17.74
C GLN A 382 5.65 -2.88 18.77
N GLU A 383 5.61 -3.97 19.51
CA GLU A 383 6.58 -4.30 20.56
C GLU A 383 7.81 -5.06 20.06
N GLY A 384 8.03 -5.11 18.72
CA GLY A 384 9.22 -5.73 18.13
C GLY A 384 9.13 -7.24 17.90
N THR A 385 7.97 -7.84 18.17
CA THR A 385 7.69 -9.23 17.83
C THR A 385 7.08 -9.31 16.44
N THR A 386 7.59 -10.22 15.60
CA THR A 386 6.97 -10.55 14.31
C THR A 386 6.54 -12.01 14.33
N VAL A 387 5.27 -12.27 14.07
CA VAL A 387 4.75 -13.64 13.93
C VAL A 387 4.69 -14.00 12.46
N VAL A 388 5.07 -15.23 12.14
CA VAL A 388 4.94 -15.81 10.80
C VAL A 388 3.85 -16.86 10.83
N LEU A 389 2.80 -16.67 10.04
CA LEU A 389 1.72 -17.64 9.89
C LEU A 389 1.90 -18.46 8.59
N ARG A 390 1.36 -19.66 8.58
CA ARG A 390 1.14 -20.43 7.35
C ARG A 390 0.02 -19.76 6.52
N HIS A 391 0.27 -19.56 5.24
CA HIS A 391 -0.80 -19.29 4.29
C HIS A 391 -1.67 -20.53 4.11
N GLY A 392 -2.99 -20.38 4.12
CA GLY A 392 -3.93 -21.47 3.87
C GLY A 392 -5.22 -21.36 4.70
N PRO A 393 -6.12 -22.35 4.56
CA PRO A 393 -7.46 -22.32 5.16
C PRO A 393 -7.49 -22.63 6.66
N GLN A 394 -6.33 -22.91 7.26
CA GLN A 394 -6.20 -23.20 8.70
C GLN A 394 -5.25 -22.21 9.36
N PHE A 395 -5.61 -21.73 10.54
CA PHE A 395 -4.74 -20.87 11.33
C PHE A 395 -3.59 -21.68 11.94
N GLU A 396 -2.36 -21.33 11.60
CA GLU A 396 -1.15 -21.98 12.13
C GLU A 396 -0.02 -20.95 12.29
N VAL A 397 0.54 -20.85 13.49
CA VAL A 397 1.74 -20.06 13.79
C VAL A 397 2.96 -20.91 13.49
N LEU A 398 3.80 -20.47 12.55
CA LEU A 398 5.03 -21.17 12.17
C LEU A 398 6.25 -20.72 12.98
N ALA A 399 6.31 -19.41 13.28
CA ALA A 399 7.42 -18.83 14.04
C ALA A 399 7.00 -17.55 14.76
N THR A 400 7.74 -17.25 15.84
CA THR A 400 7.65 -16.00 16.59
C THR A 400 9.05 -15.43 16.72
N ASN A 401 9.31 -14.29 16.10
CA ASN A 401 10.60 -13.67 16.00
C ASN A 401 10.63 -12.39 16.84
N LYS A 402 11.75 -12.08 17.48
CA LYS A 402 11.90 -10.89 18.33
C LYS A 402 13.13 -10.10 17.94
N LEU A 403 12.94 -8.77 17.79
CA LEU A 403 14.01 -7.78 17.65
C LEU A 403 13.86 -6.71 18.74
N ASP A 404 14.97 -6.06 19.09
CA ASP A 404 15.00 -4.98 20.09
C ASP A 404 14.67 -3.64 19.43
N ASP A 405 13.48 -3.54 18.87
CA ASP A 405 12.91 -2.36 18.24
C ASP A 405 11.38 -2.47 18.24
N GLY A 406 10.66 -1.45 17.75
CA GLY A 406 9.21 -1.48 17.55
C GLY A 406 8.87 -1.24 16.08
N PHE A 407 7.73 -1.79 15.60
CA PHE A 407 7.38 -1.72 14.17
C PHE A 407 6.00 -1.13 13.94
N ASN A 408 5.96 0.02 13.24
CA ASN A 408 4.76 0.59 12.64
C ASN A 408 4.78 0.47 11.10
N ALA A 409 5.98 0.40 10.49
CA ALA A 409 6.14 0.20 9.07
C ALA A 409 5.88 -1.25 8.67
N SER A 410 5.26 -1.44 7.52
CA SER A 410 5.03 -2.77 6.95
C SER A 410 6.32 -3.36 6.35
N PRO A 411 6.48 -4.68 6.33
CA PRO A 411 7.66 -5.31 5.75
C PRO A 411 7.64 -5.25 4.23
N ALA A 412 8.83 -5.24 3.63
CA ALA A 412 9.04 -5.49 2.22
C ALA A 412 9.77 -6.82 2.02
N LEU A 413 9.30 -7.63 1.07
CA LEU A 413 9.79 -8.98 0.84
C LEU A 413 10.42 -9.07 -0.55
N VAL A 414 11.75 -9.25 -0.61
CA VAL A 414 12.48 -9.30 -1.87
C VAL A 414 13.52 -10.42 -1.84
N GLU A 415 13.50 -11.30 -2.83
CA GLU A 415 14.38 -12.45 -2.91
C GLU A 415 14.33 -13.28 -1.62
N ASN A 416 15.47 -13.52 -0.96
CA ASN A 416 15.54 -14.28 0.29
C ASN A 416 15.52 -13.39 1.55
N ALA A 417 14.98 -12.16 1.47
CA ALA A 417 15.07 -11.20 2.58
C ALA A 417 13.73 -10.57 2.96
N VAL A 418 13.60 -10.25 4.25
CA VAL A 418 12.63 -9.30 4.82
C VAL A 418 13.37 -8.00 5.10
N TYR A 419 12.86 -6.89 4.57
CA TYR A 419 13.30 -5.55 4.95
C TYR A 419 12.26 -4.97 5.89
N LEU A 420 12.69 -4.66 7.11
CA LEU A 420 11.79 -4.20 8.17
C LEU A 420 12.33 -2.92 8.81
N ARG A 421 11.55 -1.83 8.69
CA ARG A 421 11.88 -0.57 9.34
C ARG A 421 11.28 -0.53 10.74
N GLY A 422 12.16 -0.47 11.73
CA GLY A 422 11.78 -0.18 13.12
C GLY A 422 11.80 1.31 13.42
N HIS A 423 11.55 1.64 14.69
CA HIS A 423 11.63 3.02 15.19
C HIS A 423 13.06 3.57 15.14
N ARG A 424 14.08 2.70 15.32
CA ARG A 424 15.50 3.07 15.34
C ARG A 424 16.28 2.57 14.12
N TYR A 425 15.97 1.36 13.67
CA TYR A 425 16.78 0.65 12.70
C TYR A 425 16.00 0.23 11.46
N LEU A 426 16.73 0.12 10.36
CA LEU A 426 16.32 -0.69 9.23
C LEU A 426 17.06 -2.03 9.30
N TYR A 427 16.32 -3.10 9.21
CA TYR A 427 16.83 -4.47 9.22
C TYR A 427 16.74 -5.09 7.83
N CYS A 428 17.78 -5.81 7.41
CA CYS A 428 17.74 -6.81 6.35
C CYS A 428 17.88 -8.20 7.00
N LEU A 429 16.79 -8.94 7.01
CA LEU A 429 16.70 -10.26 7.63
C LEU A 429 16.76 -11.30 6.53
N ALA A 430 17.82 -12.10 6.51
CA ALA A 430 18.07 -13.12 5.48
C ALA A 430 18.99 -14.24 6.00
N GLU A 431 18.82 -15.44 5.46
CA GLU A 431 19.70 -16.58 5.67
C GLU A 431 21.02 -16.44 4.93
#